data_44e136f75359dd421c61a0e0d549caed
#
_entry.id   44e136f75359dd421c61a0e0d549caed
#
_cell.length_a   1.000
_cell.length_b   1.000
_cell.length_c   1.000
_cell.angle_alpha   90.00
_cell.angle_beta   90.00
_cell.angle_gamma   90.00
#
_symmetry.space_group_name_H-M   'P 1'
#
loop_
_entity.id
_entity.type
_entity.pdbx_description
1 polymer ?
#
loop_
_entity_poly.entity_id
_entity_poly.type
_entity_poly.pdbx_seq_one_letter_code
_entity_poly.pdbx_strand_id
1 'polypeptide(L)'
;MQPPSLPERYLDRRHWLGLATASATVGLINQPWIFAGQQAADSKQLIVHGETPMNAEPALNKLVQSWETPVKHFYVRSHAPVPKVDLDSFRITVEGMVQRKLSLSIAEITDRFPATEITATMTCAGNRRSEHSRVKKVGGVQWKAGPIGNARWGGVRLADILQLAGLKEGAKHVWFESIDQVKKDGRTFPFGASISVKKSLEKTRFGNGTLLATTMNGRPLPPDHGYPIRTVVPGYVGARSVKWLGRIVVSDRPSANHYVANAYKLVTNGDQDEWAAAQPIYKFPINS
;
A
#
# COMPACT_ATOMS: atom_id res chain seq x y z
N MET A 1 -54.18 -32.66 12.34
CA MET A 1 -54.25 -31.51 11.43
C MET A 1 -52.83 -31.06 11.15
N GLN A 2 -52.30 -31.39 9.96
CA GLN A 2 -51.00 -30.94 9.47
C GLN A 2 -51.21 -29.62 8.74
N PRO A 3 -50.25 -28.66 8.83
CA PRO A 3 -50.31 -27.43 8.06
C PRO A 3 -49.88 -27.69 6.59
N PRO A 4 -50.38 -26.90 5.62
CA PRO A 4 -50.14 -27.12 4.21
C PRO A 4 -48.72 -26.70 3.81
N SER A 5 -48.10 -27.51 2.95
CA SER A 5 -46.80 -27.27 2.30
C SER A 5 -46.89 -26.19 1.22
N LEU A 6 -45.96 -25.24 1.26
CA LEU A 6 -45.74 -24.25 0.18
C LEU A 6 -45.00 -24.89 -0.98
N PRO A 7 -45.30 -24.55 -2.24
CA PRO A 7 -44.59 -25.11 -3.38
C PRO A 7 -43.24 -24.42 -3.60
N GLU A 8 -42.16 -25.20 -3.62
CA GLU A 8 -40.84 -24.79 -4.09
C GLU A 8 -40.88 -24.48 -5.60
N ARG A 9 -40.71 -23.26 -5.98
CA ARG A 9 -40.43 -22.91 -7.38
C ARG A 9 -38.90 -22.97 -7.59
N TYR A 10 -38.44 -24.09 -8.12
CA TYR A 10 -37.13 -24.19 -8.73
C TYR A 10 -37.10 -23.34 -9.99
N LEU A 11 -36.34 -22.26 -10.00
CA LEU A 11 -36.00 -21.52 -11.22
C LEU A 11 -34.88 -22.27 -11.96
N ASP A 12 -35.27 -22.87 -13.08
CA ASP A 12 -34.39 -23.63 -13.99
C ASP A 12 -33.37 -22.72 -14.64
N ARG A 13 -32.10 -23.14 -14.62
CA ARG A 13 -30.93 -22.45 -15.19
C ARG A 13 -30.96 -22.23 -16.69
N ARG A 14 -32.01 -22.66 -17.40
CA ARG A 14 -32.13 -22.58 -18.87
C ARG A 14 -32.81 -21.30 -19.40
N HIS A 15 -33.32 -20.44 -18.53
CA HIS A 15 -34.02 -19.20 -18.97
C HIS A 15 -33.14 -17.95 -19.05
N TRP A 16 -31.78 -18.08 -18.88
CA TRP A 16 -30.85 -16.94 -18.95
C TRP A 16 -30.07 -16.85 -20.28
N LEU A 17 -30.36 -17.69 -21.27
CA LEU A 17 -29.64 -17.73 -22.55
C LEU A 17 -30.46 -17.24 -23.75
N GLY A 18 -31.29 -16.28 -23.53
CA GLY A 18 -32.09 -15.73 -24.63
C GLY A 18 -32.38 -14.25 -24.48
N LEU A 19 -31.37 -13.36 -24.57
CA LEU A 19 -31.51 -11.95 -24.94
C LEU A 19 -30.15 -11.24 -24.72
N ALA A 20 -29.27 -11.25 -25.72
CA ALA A 20 -28.29 -10.19 -26.00
C ALA A 20 -27.39 -10.55 -27.20
N THR A 21 -27.96 -10.64 -28.40
CA THR A 21 -27.21 -10.36 -29.63
C THR A 21 -27.41 -8.88 -29.95
N ALA A 22 -26.74 -8.00 -29.27
CA ALA A 22 -26.46 -6.66 -29.72
C ALA A 22 -24.96 -6.61 -29.98
N SER A 23 -24.59 -6.69 -31.27
CA SER A 23 -23.22 -6.47 -31.73
C SER A 23 -22.83 -5.02 -31.42
N ALA A 24 -22.18 -4.81 -30.31
CA ALA A 24 -21.38 -3.63 -30.04
C ALA A 24 -19.96 -3.93 -30.51
N THR A 25 -19.62 -3.53 -31.71
CA THR A 25 -18.24 -3.30 -32.14
C THR A 25 -17.65 -2.25 -31.19
N VAL A 26 -17.01 -2.71 -30.11
CA VAL A 26 -16.16 -1.86 -29.30
C VAL A 26 -14.91 -1.60 -30.13
N GLY A 27 -14.92 -0.48 -30.84
CA GLY A 27 -13.70 0.08 -31.36
C GLY A 27 -12.71 0.23 -30.21
N LEU A 28 -11.56 -0.39 -30.32
CA LEU A 28 -10.38 -0.09 -29.51
C LEU A 28 -10.03 1.38 -29.75
N ILE A 29 -10.69 2.26 -29.01
CA ILE A 29 -10.24 3.64 -28.89
C ILE A 29 -8.97 3.53 -28.05
N ASN A 30 -7.84 3.64 -28.72
CA ASN A 30 -6.57 4.02 -28.13
C ASN A 30 -6.81 5.36 -27.41
N GLN A 31 -7.31 5.32 -26.18
CA GLN A 31 -7.45 6.51 -25.36
C GLN A 31 -6.03 6.86 -24.89
N PRO A 32 -5.45 7.96 -25.37
CA PRO A 32 -4.29 8.51 -24.69
C PRO A 32 -4.77 8.75 -23.25
N TRP A 33 -4.02 8.24 -22.29
CA TRP A 33 -4.23 8.48 -20.87
C TRP A 33 -4.18 9.99 -20.64
N ILE A 34 -5.31 10.64 -20.86
CA ILE A 34 -5.48 12.04 -20.50
C ILE A 34 -5.41 12.04 -19.00
N PHE A 35 -4.25 12.44 -18.47
CA PHE A 35 -4.08 12.79 -17.07
C PHE A 35 -5.06 13.93 -16.75
N ALA A 36 -6.30 13.57 -16.45
CA ALA A 36 -7.22 14.47 -15.79
C ALA A 36 -6.53 14.91 -14.51
N GLY A 37 -6.28 16.20 -14.42
CA GLY A 37 -5.44 16.88 -13.47
C GLY A 37 -5.32 16.16 -12.13
N GLN A 38 -4.10 15.86 -11.75
CA GLN A 38 -3.74 15.30 -10.47
C GLN A 38 -4.33 16.20 -9.38
N GLN A 39 -5.51 15.83 -8.87
CA GLN A 39 -6.04 16.52 -7.71
C GLN A 39 -5.17 16.14 -6.53
N ALA A 40 -4.30 17.05 -6.12
CA ALA A 40 -3.68 17.01 -4.81
C ALA A 40 -4.78 16.74 -3.76
N ALA A 41 -4.46 16.00 -2.71
CA ALA A 41 -5.40 15.77 -1.62
C ALA A 41 -5.98 17.14 -1.20
N ASP A 42 -7.30 17.27 -1.19
CA ASP A 42 -7.94 18.52 -0.81
C ASP A 42 -7.65 18.78 0.67
N SER A 43 -6.61 19.55 0.94
CA SER A 43 -6.12 19.86 2.28
C SER A 43 -7.20 20.50 3.19
N LYS A 44 -8.24 21.08 2.58
CA LYS A 44 -9.37 21.67 3.31
C LYS A 44 -10.25 20.66 4.03
N GLN A 45 -10.15 19.36 3.70
CA GLN A 45 -10.95 18.29 4.31
C GLN A 45 -10.17 17.43 5.31
N LEU A 46 -8.88 17.69 5.47
CA LEU A 46 -8.00 16.98 6.39
C LEU A 46 -7.47 17.91 7.50
N ILE A 47 -7.17 17.34 8.64
CA ILE A 47 -6.44 18.00 9.72
C ILE A 47 -4.96 17.92 9.33
N VAL A 48 -4.37 19.04 8.96
CA VAL A 48 -2.98 19.13 8.49
C VAL A 48 -2.05 19.29 9.70
N HIS A 49 -1.06 18.41 9.79
CA HIS A 49 0.02 18.44 10.78
C HIS A 49 1.34 18.99 10.21
N GLY A 50 1.47 19.00 8.90
CA GLY A 50 2.62 19.53 8.17
C GLY A 50 2.33 19.52 6.67
N GLU A 51 2.73 20.60 5.99
CA GLU A 51 2.48 20.78 4.55
C GLU A 51 3.61 20.22 3.68
N THR A 52 4.86 20.35 4.15
CA THR A 52 6.04 19.87 3.42
C THR A 52 7.01 19.20 4.38
N PRO A 53 7.08 17.86 4.37
CA PRO A 53 6.23 16.92 3.62
C PRO A 53 4.81 16.87 4.17
N MET A 54 3.83 16.62 3.28
CA MET A 54 2.42 16.54 3.66
C MET A 54 2.19 15.44 4.70
N ASN A 55 1.59 15.83 5.82
CA ASN A 55 1.14 14.95 6.88
C ASN A 55 -0.23 15.41 7.35
N ALA A 56 -1.25 14.62 7.05
CA ALA A 56 -2.62 15.01 7.31
C ALA A 56 -3.51 13.80 7.60
N GLU A 57 -4.52 13.98 8.43
CA GLU A 57 -5.47 12.94 8.80
C GLU A 57 -6.92 13.45 8.69
N PRO A 58 -7.88 12.58 8.36
CA PRO A 58 -9.29 12.97 8.38
C PRO A 58 -9.81 13.09 9.81
N ALA A 59 -10.85 13.91 10.00
CA ALA A 59 -11.65 13.86 11.20
C ALA A 59 -12.41 12.53 11.27
N LEU A 60 -12.63 11.98 12.48
CA LEU A 60 -13.26 10.66 12.66
C LEU A 60 -14.67 10.58 12.05
N ASN A 61 -15.45 11.64 12.12
CA ASN A 61 -16.77 11.71 11.51
C ASN A 61 -16.76 11.58 9.99
N LYS A 62 -15.60 11.73 9.33
CA LYS A 62 -15.42 11.46 7.89
C LYS A 62 -15.09 10.00 7.61
N LEU A 63 -14.35 9.34 8.51
CA LEU A 63 -14.00 7.92 8.37
C LEU A 63 -15.21 7.00 8.50
N VAL A 64 -16.16 7.33 9.37
CA VAL A 64 -17.33 6.48 9.63
C VAL A 64 -18.44 6.59 8.57
N GLN A 65 -18.27 7.46 7.58
CA GLN A 65 -19.29 7.69 6.54
C GLN A 65 -19.33 6.60 5.47
N SER A 66 -18.25 5.84 5.30
CA SER A 66 -18.15 4.80 4.28
C SER A 66 -17.17 3.72 4.69
N TRP A 67 -17.47 2.47 4.34
CA TRP A 67 -16.54 1.35 4.50
C TRP A 67 -15.25 1.54 3.68
N GLU A 68 -15.37 1.97 2.43
CA GLU A 68 -14.24 2.38 1.60
C GLU A 68 -13.98 3.87 1.85
N THR A 69 -12.84 4.18 2.45
CA THR A 69 -12.45 5.57 2.75
C THR A 69 -12.23 6.34 1.45
N PRO A 70 -13.01 7.39 1.15
CA PRO A 70 -12.77 8.22 -0.03
C PRO A 70 -11.35 8.76 -0.06
N VAL A 71 -10.73 8.82 -1.24
CA VAL A 71 -9.33 9.29 -1.41
C VAL A 71 -9.09 10.63 -0.71
N LYS A 72 -10.01 11.57 -0.84
CA LYS A 72 -9.92 12.89 -0.19
C LYS A 72 -9.97 12.88 1.35
N HIS A 73 -10.39 11.76 1.95
CA HIS A 73 -10.43 11.53 3.38
C HIS A 73 -9.40 10.47 3.83
N PHE A 74 -8.59 9.95 2.91
CA PHE A 74 -7.53 9.02 3.29
C PHE A 74 -6.34 9.80 3.84
N TYR A 75 -5.78 9.36 4.96
CA TYR A 75 -4.66 10.05 5.59
C TYR A 75 -3.42 10.06 4.70
N VAL A 76 -2.65 11.14 4.79
CA VAL A 76 -1.38 11.29 4.10
C VAL A 76 -0.25 11.29 5.12
N ARG A 77 0.73 10.39 4.93
CA ARG A 77 1.96 10.35 5.71
C ARG A 77 3.16 10.31 4.79
N SER A 78 3.99 11.34 4.81
CA SER A 78 5.20 11.43 4.01
C SER A 78 6.39 11.84 4.87
N HIS A 79 7.59 11.37 4.51
CA HIS A 79 8.84 11.72 5.18
C HIS A 79 9.67 12.69 4.34
N ALA A 80 9.34 12.80 3.06
CA ALA A 80 9.91 13.73 2.09
C ALA A 80 8.79 14.30 1.20
N PRO A 81 9.04 15.39 0.46
CA PRO A 81 8.12 15.88 -0.57
C PRO A 81 7.79 14.80 -1.60
N VAL A 82 6.65 14.92 -2.26
CA VAL A 82 6.25 14.05 -3.37
C VAL A 82 7.29 14.17 -4.49
N PRO A 83 7.91 13.06 -4.93
CA PRO A 83 8.86 13.10 -6.02
C PRO A 83 8.17 13.38 -7.35
N LYS A 84 8.87 14.08 -8.25
CA LYS A 84 8.43 14.21 -9.63
C LYS A 84 8.77 12.92 -10.38
N VAL A 85 7.81 12.40 -11.12
CA VAL A 85 7.94 11.15 -11.88
C VAL A 85 7.68 11.44 -13.35
N ASP A 86 8.63 11.06 -14.18
CA ASP A 86 8.46 10.95 -15.62
C ASP A 86 8.21 9.47 -15.96
N LEU A 87 7.01 9.15 -16.46
CA LEU A 87 6.61 7.76 -16.73
C LEU A 87 7.40 7.10 -17.85
N ASP A 88 7.87 7.86 -18.82
CA ASP A 88 8.59 7.30 -19.98
C ASP A 88 9.93 6.71 -19.54
N SER A 89 10.59 7.37 -18.60
CA SER A 89 11.86 6.93 -18.02
C SER A 89 11.73 6.12 -16.73
N PHE A 90 10.55 6.13 -16.09
CA PHE A 90 10.37 5.47 -14.80
C PHE A 90 10.48 3.95 -14.92
N ARG A 91 11.30 3.35 -14.06
CA ARG A 91 11.48 1.89 -13.96
C ARG A 91 11.51 1.45 -12.51
N ILE A 92 10.96 0.25 -12.27
CA ILE A 92 11.16 -0.46 -11.02
C ILE A 92 12.23 -1.51 -11.24
N THR A 93 13.26 -1.52 -10.39
CA THR A 93 14.29 -2.55 -10.42
C THR A 93 14.01 -3.65 -9.41
N VAL A 94 14.31 -4.89 -9.79
CA VAL A 94 14.31 -6.05 -8.88
C VAL A 94 15.67 -6.69 -8.92
N GLU A 95 16.33 -6.79 -7.78
CA GLU A 95 17.71 -7.26 -7.70
C GLU A 95 18.05 -7.96 -6.36
N GLY A 96 19.32 -8.23 -6.12
CA GLY A 96 19.82 -8.93 -4.93
C GLY A 96 19.83 -10.44 -5.13
N MET A 97 19.26 -11.21 -4.20
CA MET A 97 19.24 -12.68 -4.26
C MET A 97 18.15 -13.19 -5.22
N VAL A 98 18.26 -12.82 -6.48
CA VAL A 98 17.41 -13.26 -7.59
C VAL A 98 18.26 -13.89 -8.69
N GLN A 99 17.67 -14.83 -9.45
CA GLN A 99 18.32 -15.46 -10.61
C GLN A 99 18.51 -14.44 -11.74
N ARG A 100 17.50 -13.59 -11.94
CA ARG A 100 17.47 -12.57 -12.99
C ARG A 100 17.08 -11.22 -12.41
N LYS A 101 17.93 -10.22 -12.60
CA LYS A 101 17.57 -8.84 -12.31
C LYS A 101 16.50 -8.36 -13.31
N LEU A 102 15.54 -7.59 -12.83
CA LEU A 102 14.50 -7.01 -13.67
C LEU A 102 14.59 -5.48 -13.63
N SER A 103 14.19 -4.87 -14.73
CA SER A 103 13.93 -3.42 -14.84
C SER A 103 12.62 -3.30 -15.62
N LEU A 104 11.55 -2.88 -14.96
CA LEU A 104 10.20 -2.92 -15.51
C LEU A 104 9.58 -1.53 -15.51
N SER A 105 9.00 -1.14 -16.63
CA SER A 105 8.12 0.03 -16.73
C SER A 105 6.75 -0.28 -16.10
N ILE A 106 5.94 0.76 -15.88
CA ILE A 106 4.57 0.57 -15.40
C ILE A 106 3.73 -0.22 -16.44
N ALA A 107 3.89 0.09 -17.73
CA ALA A 107 3.21 -0.64 -18.81
C ALA A 107 3.57 -2.14 -18.79
N GLU A 108 4.87 -2.47 -18.73
CA GLU A 108 5.31 -3.87 -18.65
C GLU A 108 4.73 -4.60 -17.43
N ILE A 109 4.60 -3.91 -16.28
CA ILE A 109 4.00 -4.49 -15.08
C ILE A 109 2.51 -4.76 -15.30
N THR A 110 1.77 -3.81 -15.84
CA THR A 110 0.33 -3.96 -16.03
C THR A 110 -0.05 -4.93 -17.15
N ASP A 111 0.77 -5.05 -18.18
CA ASP A 111 0.47 -5.87 -19.35
C ASP A 111 0.91 -7.33 -19.19
N ARG A 112 1.99 -7.58 -18.43
CA ARG A 112 2.59 -8.93 -18.31
C ARG A 112 2.08 -9.74 -17.14
N PHE A 113 1.50 -9.10 -16.12
CA PHE A 113 1.07 -9.78 -14.90
C PHE A 113 -0.44 -9.68 -14.71
N PRO A 114 -1.08 -10.73 -14.15
CA PRO A 114 -2.52 -10.71 -13.89
C PRO A 114 -2.92 -9.55 -12.97
N ALA A 115 -3.88 -8.76 -13.43
CA ALA A 115 -4.47 -7.72 -12.61
C ALA A 115 -5.13 -8.32 -11.38
N THR A 116 -4.91 -7.69 -10.24
CA THR A 116 -5.41 -8.13 -8.94
C THR A 116 -5.91 -6.94 -8.16
N GLU A 117 -7.01 -7.13 -7.45
CA GLU A 117 -7.56 -6.12 -6.55
C GLU A 117 -7.75 -6.70 -5.15
N ILE A 118 -7.43 -5.92 -4.14
CA ILE A 118 -7.65 -6.26 -2.73
C ILE A 118 -8.24 -5.08 -1.97
N THR A 119 -9.14 -5.35 -1.04
CA THR A 119 -9.52 -4.36 -0.03
C THR A 119 -8.63 -4.54 1.19
N ALA A 120 -7.95 -3.49 1.59
CA ALA A 120 -7.05 -3.54 2.74
C ALA A 120 -7.06 -2.25 3.54
N THR A 121 -7.12 -2.41 4.85
CA THR A 121 -6.94 -1.32 5.81
C THR A 121 -5.47 -0.99 5.96
N MET A 122 -5.16 0.29 6.00
CA MET A 122 -3.82 0.81 6.24
C MET A 122 -3.86 1.78 7.41
N THR A 123 -3.01 1.57 8.42
CA THR A 123 -2.91 2.47 9.57
C THR A 123 -1.48 2.94 9.77
N CYS A 124 -1.31 4.20 10.14
CA CYS A 124 -0.01 4.74 10.52
C CYS A 124 0.44 4.14 11.85
N ALA A 125 1.72 3.78 11.96
CA ALA A 125 2.30 3.31 13.23
C ALA A 125 2.20 4.35 14.36
N GLY A 126 2.02 5.63 14.02
CA GLY A 126 1.83 6.72 14.98
C GLY A 126 0.37 7.05 15.27
N ASN A 127 -0.59 6.24 14.84
CA ASN A 127 -2.00 6.48 15.16
C ASN A 127 -2.18 6.68 16.66
N ARG A 128 -2.95 7.72 17.06
CA ARG A 128 -3.23 8.13 18.45
C ARG A 128 -2.00 8.58 19.26
N ARG A 129 -0.90 8.96 18.59
CA ARG A 129 0.32 9.43 19.30
C ARG A 129 0.06 10.62 20.21
N SER A 130 -0.83 11.55 19.84
CA SER A 130 -1.21 12.68 20.68
C SER A 130 -1.84 12.26 22.00
N GLU A 131 -2.54 11.12 22.03
CA GLU A 131 -3.13 10.57 23.25
C GLU A 131 -2.05 9.95 24.16
N HIS A 132 -1.12 9.17 23.57
CA HIS A 132 0.05 8.66 24.32
C HIS A 132 0.90 9.78 24.88
N SER A 133 1.06 10.88 24.13
CA SER A 133 1.83 12.06 24.57
C SER A 133 1.23 12.79 25.76
N ARG A 134 -0.03 12.53 26.12
CA ARG A 134 -0.65 13.05 27.36
C ARG A 134 -0.12 12.34 28.61
N VAL A 135 0.32 11.10 28.46
CA VAL A 135 0.90 10.30 29.57
C VAL A 135 2.42 10.49 29.62
N LYS A 136 3.10 10.28 28.51
CA LYS A 136 4.55 10.51 28.36
C LYS A 136 4.81 11.09 26.98
N LYS A 137 5.58 12.18 26.88
CA LYS A 137 5.87 12.85 25.60
C LYS A 137 6.50 11.89 24.61
N VAL A 138 5.86 11.72 23.44
CA VAL A 138 6.33 10.89 22.33
C VAL A 138 6.67 11.78 21.15
N GLY A 139 7.90 11.67 20.62
CA GLY A 139 8.36 12.47 19.49
C GLY A 139 7.64 12.14 18.18
N GLY A 140 7.73 13.09 17.22
CA GLY A 140 7.15 12.96 15.88
C GLY A 140 5.78 13.61 15.74
N VAL A 141 5.13 13.44 14.59
CA VAL A 141 3.83 14.03 14.28
C VAL A 141 2.78 13.57 15.29
N GLN A 142 2.09 14.52 15.90
CA GLN A 142 1.12 14.28 16.96
C GLN A 142 -0.25 13.87 16.38
N TRP A 143 -0.28 12.73 15.75
CA TRP A 143 -1.48 12.14 15.16
C TRP A 143 -2.58 11.96 16.22
N LYS A 144 -3.81 12.29 15.84
CA LYS A 144 -5.03 11.87 16.55
C LYS A 144 -5.38 10.44 16.13
N ALA A 145 -6.65 10.07 16.12
CA ALA A 145 -7.11 8.73 15.74
C ALA A 145 -7.42 8.56 14.24
N GLY A 146 -7.24 9.62 13.44
CA GLY A 146 -7.59 9.65 12.02
C GLY A 146 -6.62 8.97 11.04
N PRO A 147 -5.32 8.70 11.34
CA PRO A 147 -4.44 8.12 10.35
C PRO A 147 -4.63 6.60 10.17
N ILE A 148 -5.83 6.24 9.78
CA ILE A 148 -6.30 4.92 9.34
C ILE A 148 -7.22 5.10 8.14
N GLY A 149 -7.27 4.14 7.24
CA GLY A 149 -8.20 4.14 6.12
C GLY A 149 -8.29 2.76 5.50
N ASN A 150 -9.46 2.43 4.97
CA ASN A 150 -9.70 1.22 4.23
C ASN A 150 -9.93 1.58 2.77
N ALA A 151 -9.20 0.94 1.86
CA ALA A 151 -9.32 1.23 0.44
C ALA A 151 -9.21 -0.04 -0.41
N ARG A 152 -9.74 0.06 -1.61
CA ARG A 152 -9.60 -0.94 -2.64
C ARG A 152 -8.37 -0.62 -3.49
N TRP A 153 -7.40 -1.53 -3.47
CA TRP A 153 -6.10 -1.37 -4.12
C TRP A 153 -6.01 -2.31 -5.30
N GLY A 154 -5.78 -1.76 -6.49
CA GLY A 154 -5.60 -2.53 -7.72
C GLY A 154 -4.16 -2.46 -8.22
N GLY A 155 -3.68 -3.55 -8.81
CA GLY A 155 -2.33 -3.67 -9.34
C GLY A 155 -1.96 -5.12 -9.64
N VAL A 156 -0.74 -5.53 -9.33
CA VAL A 156 -0.24 -6.88 -9.56
C VAL A 156 0.36 -7.45 -8.28
N ARG A 157 0.36 -8.78 -8.16
CA ARG A 157 0.93 -9.43 -6.98
C ARG A 157 2.46 -9.33 -6.99
N LEU A 158 3.04 -8.96 -5.86
CA LEU A 158 4.50 -9.01 -5.69
C LEU A 158 5.06 -10.42 -5.95
N ALA A 159 4.32 -11.45 -5.54
CA ALA A 159 4.73 -12.85 -5.74
C ALA A 159 5.01 -13.19 -7.21
N ASP A 160 4.21 -12.66 -8.14
CA ASP A 160 4.37 -12.95 -9.57
C ASP A 160 5.64 -12.28 -10.14
N ILE A 161 5.95 -11.08 -9.68
CA ILE A 161 7.20 -10.38 -10.02
C ILE A 161 8.41 -11.16 -9.46
N LEU A 162 8.34 -11.61 -8.21
CA LEU A 162 9.42 -12.38 -7.57
C LEU A 162 9.59 -13.75 -8.24
N GLN A 163 8.51 -14.38 -8.68
CA GLN A 163 8.56 -15.62 -9.44
C GLN A 163 9.26 -15.42 -10.79
N LEU A 164 8.97 -14.33 -11.51
CA LEU A 164 9.66 -14.00 -12.75
C LEU A 164 11.16 -13.76 -12.53
N ALA A 165 11.53 -13.09 -11.43
CA ALA A 165 12.93 -12.84 -11.08
C ALA A 165 13.67 -14.12 -10.66
N GLY A 166 12.96 -15.11 -10.09
CA GLY A 166 13.50 -16.36 -9.53
C GLY A 166 14.27 -16.08 -8.23
N LEU A 167 13.72 -16.49 -7.10
CA LEU A 167 14.40 -16.34 -5.81
C LEU A 167 15.57 -17.30 -5.70
N LYS A 168 16.72 -16.84 -5.22
CA LYS A 168 17.86 -17.70 -4.87
C LYS A 168 17.62 -18.34 -3.50
N GLU A 169 18.28 -19.48 -3.30
CA GLU A 169 18.31 -20.15 -2.01
C GLU A 169 18.85 -19.23 -0.92
N GLY A 170 18.34 -19.35 0.29
CA GLY A 170 18.71 -18.48 1.42
C GLY A 170 18.07 -17.11 1.44
N ALA A 171 17.27 -16.72 0.44
CA ALA A 171 16.49 -15.48 0.44
C ALA A 171 15.46 -15.49 1.58
N LYS A 172 15.50 -14.49 2.47
CA LYS A 172 14.64 -14.40 3.66
C LYS A 172 13.80 -13.13 3.70
N HIS A 173 14.27 -12.05 3.07
CA HIS A 173 13.66 -10.73 3.11
C HIS A 173 13.53 -10.11 1.72
N VAL A 174 12.51 -9.25 1.58
CA VAL A 174 12.30 -8.38 0.42
C VAL A 174 12.29 -6.95 0.93
N TRP A 175 13.17 -6.12 0.41
CA TRP A 175 13.26 -4.69 0.72
C TRP A 175 12.53 -3.90 -0.33
N PHE A 176 11.91 -2.83 0.09
CA PHE A 176 11.27 -1.84 -0.78
C PHE A 176 11.97 -0.50 -0.56
N GLU A 177 12.34 0.17 -1.62
CA GLU A 177 12.90 1.50 -1.57
C GLU A 177 12.09 2.44 -2.49
N SER A 178 11.73 3.57 -1.91
CA SER A 178 11.06 4.67 -2.60
C SER A 178 12.07 5.43 -3.48
N ILE A 179 11.56 6.26 -4.40
CA ILE A 179 12.39 7.24 -5.12
C ILE A 179 12.39 8.60 -4.40
N ASP A 180 11.71 8.75 -3.27
CA ASP A 180 11.76 9.98 -2.48
C ASP A 180 13.13 10.22 -1.85
N GLN A 181 13.37 11.44 -1.36
CA GLN A 181 14.65 11.85 -0.78
C GLN A 181 14.42 12.41 0.62
N VAL A 182 14.48 11.53 1.61
CA VAL A 182 14.34 11.90 3.01
C VAL A 182 15.65 12.55 3.50
N LYS A 183 15.55 13.76 4.02
CA LYS A 183 16.65 14.46 4.68
C LYS A 183 16.53 14.30 6.19
N LYS A 184 17.53 13.67 6.81
CA LYS A 184 17.54 13.42 8.26
C LYS A 184 18.98 13.31 8.76
N ASP A 185 19.29 14.04 9.84
CA ASP A 185 20.60 14.00 10.52
C ASP A 185 21.77 14.19 9.52
N GLY A 186 21.65 15.19 8.62
CA GLY A 186 22.64 15.52 7.59
C GLY A 186 22.77 14.51 6.45
N ARG A 187 21.97 13.46 6.43
CA ARG A 187 21.96 12.42 5.39
C ARG A 187 20.72 12.55 4.50
N THR A 188 20.88 12.13 3.24
CA THR A 188 19.78 11.98 2.30
C THR A 188 19.68 10.51 1.89
N PHE A 189 18.50 9.93 2.01
CA PHE A 189 18.25 8.52 1.69
C PHE A 189 16.77 8.30 1.34
N PRO A 190 16.42 7.26 0.57
CA PRO A 190 15.04 6.95 0.25
C PRO A 190 14.29 6.43 1.49
N PHE A 191 12.97 6.65 1.57
CA PHE A 191 12.14 5.89 2.50
C PHE A 191 12.18 4.42 2.11
N GLY A 192 12.29 3.53 3.09
CA GLY A 192 12.37 2.10 2.82
C GLY A 192 11.65 1.24 3.85
N ALA A 193 11.31 0.05 3.42
CA ALA A 193 10.71 -1.00 4.25
C ALA A 193 11.32 -2.36 3.94
N SER A 194 11.04 -3.33 4.78
CA SER A 194 11.42 -4.73 4.59
C SER A 194 10.33 -5.64 5.13
N ILE A 195 10.01 -6.70 4.40
CA ILE A 195 9.13 -7.78 4.84
C ILE A 195 9.81 -9.12 4.58
N SER A 196 9.33 -10.20 5.22
CA SER A 196 9.86 -11.54 4.94
C SER A 196 9.45 -12.01 3.53
N VAL A 197 10.26 -12.86 2.90
CA VAL A 197 9.89 -13.56 1.66
C VAL A 197 8.58 -14.34 1.88
N LYS A 198 8.40 -14.97 3.02
CA LYS A 198 7.15 -15.65 3.38
C LYS A 198 5.95 -14.71 3.24
N LYS A 199 6.03 -13.49 3.81
CA LYS A 199 4.96 -12.47 3.70
C LYS A 199 4.77 -11.99 2.26
N SER A 200 5.85 -11.86 1.49
CA SER A 200 5.81 -11.44 0.09
C SER A 200 5.08 -12.44 -0.81
N LEU A 201 5.18 -13.72 -0.50
CA LEU A 201 4.60 -14.84 -1.27
C LEU A 201 3.25 -15.31 -0.71
N GLU A 202 2.80 -14.75 0.42
CA GLU A 202 1.59 -15.16 1.10
C GLU A 202 0.36 -15.07 0.18
N LYS A 203 -0.41 -16.16 0.15
CA LYS A 203 -1.76 -16.17 -0.40
C LYS A 203 -2.71 -16.13 0.77
N THR A 204 -3.44 -15.05 0.94
CA THR A 204 -4.42 -14.96 2.02
C THR A 204 -5.76 -15.57 1.61
N ARG A 205 -6.56 -15.98 2.59
CA ARG A 205 -7.93 -16.48 2.37
C ARG A 205 -8.83 -15.43 1.70
N PHE A 206 -8.55 -14.16 1.92
CA PHE A 206 -9.37 -13.02 1.48
C PHE A 206 -8.70 -12.17 0.41
N GLY A 207 -7.55 -12.58 -0.12
CA GLY A 207 -6.85 -11.77 -1.10
C GLY A 207 -5.47 -12.31 -1.45
N ASN A 208 -4.79 -11.61 -2.33
CA ASN A 208 -3.61 -12.06 -3.04
C ASN A 208 -2.27 -11.60 -2.41
N GLY A 209 -2.23 -11.42 -1.09
CA GLY A 209 -1.00 -11.08 -0.37
C GLY A 209 -0.50 -9.66 -0.64
N THR A 210 0.82 -9.49 -0.70
CA THR A 210 1.45 -8.19 -0.98
C THR A 210 1.26 -7.78 -2.42
N LEU A 211 0.80 -6.54 -2.63
CA LEU A 211 0.47 -5.98 -3.93
C LEU A 211 1.46 -4.87 -4.32
N LEU A 212 1.79 -4.77 -5.59
CA LEU A 212 2.30 -3.58 -6.25
C LEU A 212 1.10 -2.85 -6.85
N ALA A 213 0.59 -1.86 -6.12
CA ALA A 213 -0.64 -1.16 -6.48
C ALA A 213 -0.34 0.03 -7.40
N THR A 214 -1.13 0.17 -8.45
CA THR A 214 -1.17 1.31 -9.38
C THR A 214 -2.46 2.10 -9.27
N THR A 215 -3.49 1.51 -8.63
CA THR A 215 -4.78 2.17 -8.44
C THR A 215 -5.24 2.13 -6.99
N MET A 216 -6.09 3.09 -6.62
CA MET A 216 -6.76 3.22 -5.34
C MET A 216 -8.21 3.60 -5.58
N ASN A 217 -9.15 2.81 -5.03
CA ASN A 217 -10.59 2.98 -5.21
C ASN A 217 -11.00 3.09 -6.70
N GLY A 218 -10.41 2.23 -7.55
CA GLY A 218 -10.71 2.14 -8.98
C GLY A 218 -10.15 3.26 -9.85
N ARG A 219 -9.28 4.15 -9.31
CA ARG A 219 -8.62 5.24 -10.04
C ARG A 219 -7.10 5.15 -9.90
N PRO A 220 -6.32 5.74 -10.83
CA PRO A 220 -4.88 5.85 -10.66
C PRO A 220 -4.51 6.43 -9.30
N LEU A 221 -3.41 5.97 -8.72
CA LEU A 221 -2.93 6.50 -7.44
C LEU A 221 -2.73 8.02 -7.51
N PRO A 222 -3.23 8.80 -6.54
CA PRO A 222 -2.82 10.18 -6.41
C PRO A 222 -1.34 10.31 -6.05
N PRO A 223 -0.69 11.45 -6.34
CA PRO A 223 0.71 11.69 -5.98
C PRO A 223 1.00 11.44 -4.50
N ASP A 224 0.18 11.96 -3.60
CA ASP A 224 0.32 11.81 -2.14
C ASP A 224 0.18 10.36 -1.66
N HIS A 225 -0.45 9.52 -2.46
CA HIS A 225 -0.66 8.10 -2.15
C HIS A 225 0.28 7.16 -2.89
N GLY A 226 1.28 7.69 -3.64
CA GLY A 226 2.38 6.91 -4.16
C GLY A 226 2.36 6.65 -5.67
N TYR A 227 1.69 7.52 -6.48
CA TYR A 227 1.79 7.47 -7.94
C TYR A 227 3.25 7.41 -8.42
N PRO A 228 3.58 6.57 -9.43
CA PRO A 228 2.69 5.71 -10.21
C PRO A 228 2.43 4.33 -9.58
N ILE A 229 3.23 3.93 -8.60
CA ILE A 229 3.15 2.60 -8.01
C ILE A 229 3.65 2.60 -6.56
N ARG A 230 3.00 1.78 -5.74
CA ARG A 230 3.36 1.58 -4.34
C ARG A 230 3.25 0.13 -3.93
N THR A 231 3.86 -0.25 -2.82
CA THR A 231 3.50 -1.51 -2.17
C THR A 231 2.28 -1.34 -1.28
N VAL A 232 1.46 -2.39 -1.19
CA VAL A 232 0.42 -2.58 -0.16
C VAL A 232 0.67 -3.93 0.49
N VAL A 233 0.89 -3.90 1.81
CA VAL A 233 1.21 -5.10 2.62
C VAL A 233 0.07 -5.30 3.62
N PRO A 234 -0.96 -6.10 3.28
CA PRO A 234 -2.12 -6.29 4.15
C PRO A 234 -1.74 -6.87 5.51
N GLY A 235 -2.39 -6.37 6.57
CA GLY A 235 -2.14 -6.79 7.95
C GLY A 235 -0.88 -6.21 8.59
N TYR A 236 -0.10 -5.38 7.87
CA TYR A 236 1.07 -4.70 8.41
C TYR A 236 0.81 -3.19 8.54
N VAL A 237 1.53 -2.52 9.45
CA VAL A 237 1.46 -1.06 9.59
C VAL A 237 1.81 -0.37 8.27
N GLY A 238 1.20 0.78 7.99
CA GLY A 238 1.38 1.55 6.76
C GLY A 238 2.83 1.86 6.41
N ALA A 239 3.73 1.91 7.41
CA ALA A 239 5.16 2.08 7.20
C ALA A 239 5.81 0.94 6.38
N ARG A 240 5.16 -0.21 6.22
CA ARG A 240 5.63 -1.32 5.37
C ARG A 240 5.07 -1.25 3.94
N SER A 241 4.16 -0.33 3.69
CA SER A 241 3.55 -0.06 2.39
C SER A 241 4.20 1.20 1.77
N VAL A 242 5.30 0.99 1.05
CA VAL A 242 6.17 2.05 0.50
C VAL A 242 5.52 2.72 -0.69
N LYS A 243 5.41 4.05 -0.67
CA LYS A 243 4.96 4.89 -1.79
C LYS A 243 6.11 5.15 -2.78
N TRP A 244 5.75 5.49 -4.02
CA TRP A 244 6.75 5.84 -5.06
C TRP A 244 7.85 4.79 -5.18
N LEU A 245 7.45 3.53 -5.29
CA LEU A 245 8.35 2.40 -5.30
C LEU A 245 9.28 2.44 -6.52
N GLY A 246 10.60 2.50 -6.29
CA GLY A 246 11.60 2.48 -7.36
C GLY A 246 12.45 1.21 -7.36
N ARG A 247 12.62 0.55 -6.20
CA ARG A 247 13.54 -0.58 -6.10
C ARG A 247 13.03 -1.65 -5.15
N ILE A 248 13.21 -2.91 -5.57
CA ILE A 248 12.93 -4.11 -4.79
C ILE A 248 14.23 -4.90 -4.68
N VAL A 249 14.68 -5.21 -3.46
CA VAL A 249 15.90 -5.98 -3.21
C VAL A 249 15.57 -7.25 -2.43
N VAL A 250 15.93 -8.40 -2.98
CA VAL A 250 15.83 -9.67 -2.27
C VAL A 250 17.12 -9.92 -1.50
N SER A 251 17.01 -10.31 -0.23
CA SER A 251 18.16 -10.45 0.68
C SER A 251 17.97 -11.57 1.69
N ASP A 252 19.06 -12.00 2.32
CA ASP A 252 19.10 -12.93 3.45
C ASP A 252 18.76 -12.28 4.80
N ARG A 253 18.73 -10.95 4.88
CA ARG A 253 18.54 -10.15 6.10
C ARG A 253 17.57 -8.97 5.87
N PRO A 254 17.01 -8.39 6.97
CA PRO A 254 16.22 -7.16 6.89
C PRO A 254 17.01 -5.99 6.31
N SER A 255 16.33 -5.02 5.73
CA SER A 255 16.95 -3.79 5.22
C SER A 255 17.63 -3.01 6.34
N ALA A 256 18.82 -2.49 6.05
CA ALA A 256 19.54 -1.55 6.92
C ALA A 256 18.95 -0.12 6.84
N ASN A 257 17.92 0.12 6.04
CA ASN A 257 17.26 1.43 5.96
C ASN A 257 16.85 1.92 7.35
N HIS A 258 17.02 3.21 7.60
CA HIS A 258 16.71 3.85 8.89
C HIS A 258 15.31 3.46 9.42
N TYR A 259 14.32 3.37 8.55
CA TYR A 259 12.92 3.07 8.91
C TYR A 259 12.65 1.58 9.19
N VAL A 260 13.65 0.73 9.03
CA VAL A 260 13.63 -0.68 9.41
C VAL A 260 14.54 -0.93 10.62
N ALA A 261 15.79 -0.46 10.53
CA ALA A 261 16.80 -0.75 11.54
C ALA A 261 16.66 0.13 12.80
N ASN A 262 16.32 1.41 12.65
CA ASN A 262 16.40 2.38 13.74
C ASN A 262 15.05 2.98 14.15
N ALA A 263 14.07 3.06 13.26
CA ALA A 263 12.74 3.60 13.55
C ALA A 263 11.66 2.52 13.50
N TYR A 264 10.42 2.88 13.82
CA TYR A 264 9.27 1.96 13.83
C TYR A 264 9.52 0.68 14.65
N LYS A 265 9.94 0.86 15.89
CA LYS A 265 10.13 -0.21 16.87
C LYS A 265 8.97 -0.23 17.87
N LEU A 266 8.67 -1.39 18.41
CA LEU A 266 7.74 -1.54 19.53
C LEU A 266 8.52 -1.43 20.84
N VAL A 267 8.24 -0.38 21.60
CA VAL A 267 8.84 -0.12 22.90
C VAL A 267 7.74 -0.20 23.96
N THR A 268 7.89 -1.04 24.95
CA THR A 268 6.85 -1.31 25.95
C THR A 268 6.87 -0.28 27.09
N ASN A 269 8.04 0.11 27.58
CA ASN A 269 8.18 1.03 28.72
C ASN A 269 8.65 2.43 28.34
N GLY A 270 9.11 2.62 27.12
CA GLY A 270 9.52 3.92 26.58
C GLY A 270 10.87 4.41 27.06
N ASP A 271 11.72 3.53 27.57
CA ASP A 271 13.10 3.85 27.95
C ASP A 271 14.02 3.81 26.74
N GLN A 272 15.03 4.69 26.72
CA GLN A 272 15.96 4.78 25.59
C GLN A 272 16.79 3.49 25.40
N ASP A 273 17.12 2.83 26.48
CA ASP A 273 17.89 1.56 26.46
C ASP A 273 17.07 0.43 25.84
N GLU A 274 15.75 0.40 26.08
CA GLU A 274 14.86 -0.54 25.43
C GLU A 274 14.72 -0.30 23.92
N TRP A 275 14.91 0.95 23.45
CA TRP A 275 14.78 1.27 22.04
C TRP A 275 15.78 0.49 21.18
N ALA A 276 17.02 0.36 21.62
CA ALA A 276 18.04 -0.38 20.88
C ALA A 276 17.69 -1.88 20.75
N ALA A 277 17.17 -2.49 21.82
CA ALA A 277 16.78 -3.89 21.86
C ALA A 277 15.38 -4.16 21.27
N ALA A 278 14.55 -3.14 21.11
CA ALA A 278 13.17 -3.27 20.71
C ALA A 278 13.01 -3.89 19.30
N GLN A 279 12.00 -4.74 19.15
CA GLN A 279 11.70 -5.40 17.90
C GLN A 279 11.14 -4.41 16.86
N PRO A 280 11.59 -4.47 15.60
CA PRO A 280 10.98 -3.70 14.53
C PRO A 280 9.49 -4.03 14.37
N ILE A 281 8.67 -3.00 14.24
CA ILE A 281 7.21 -3.14 14.16
C ILE A 281 6.73 -3.95 12.94
N TYR A 282 7.59 -4.16 11.92
CA TYR A 282 7.24 -5.00 10.78
C TYR A 282 6.92 -6.45 11.14
N LYS A 283 7.35 -6.91 12.31
CA LYS A 283 7.06 -8.26 12.83
C LYS A 283 5.66 -8.39 13.45
N PHE A 284 4.94 -7.28 13.60
CA PHE A 284 3.63 -7.23 14.24
C PHE A 284 2.60 -6.87 13.16
N PRO A 285 1.94 -7.86 12.53
CA PRO A 285 0.86 -7.60 11.61
C PRO A 285 -0.30 -6.91 12.35
N ILE A 286 -0.98 -6.02 11.64
CA ILE A 286 -2.24 -5.46 12.12
C ILE A 286 -3.33 -6.37 11.62
N ASN A 287 -4.13 -6.88 12.56
CA ASN A 287 -5.36 -7.58 12.25
C ASN A 287 -6.44 -6.51 12.01
N SER A 288 -6.94 -6.44 10.81
CA SER A 288 -8.05 -5.57 10.41
C SER A 288 -9.35 -6.36 10.37
#